data_a8aca559ae33df60e3bb078abec959e7
#
_entry.id   a8aca559ae33df60e3bb078abec959e7
#
_cell.length_a   1.000
_cell.length_b   1.000
_cell.length_c   1.000
_cell.angle_alpha   90.00
_cell.angle_beta   90.00
_cell.angle_gamma   90.00
#
_symmetry.space_group_name_H-M   'P 1'
#
loop_
_entity.id
_entity.type
_entity.pdbx_description
1 polymer ?
#
loop_
_entity_poly.entity_id
_entity_poly.type
_entity_poly.pdbx_seq_one_letter_code
_entity_poly.pdbx_strand_id
1 'polypeptide(L)'
;MADESLKNPKDALQLLKEASGCNIFNIKLMKTGGLLVAKQIAYIAECSKVKLMWGCNDESIVSIAAALHLALSSRSTKFLDLDGSLDLIKDVVTGGFLIKNGMMSLTGENGLGVQKIT
;
A
#
# COMPACT_ATOMS: atom_id res chain seq x y z
N MET A 1 -4.58 -10.90 -10.70
CA MET A 1 -4.36 -9.71 -9.85
C MET A 1 -4.51 -8.47 -10.72
N ALA A 2 -5.25 -7.48 -10.24
CA ALA A 2 -5.32 -6.18 -10.91
C ALA A 2 -4.24 -5.26 -10.32
N ASP A 3 -3.45 -4.64 -11.19
CA ASP A 3 -2.40 -3.71 -10.84
C ASP A 3 -2.58 -2.39 -11.62
N GLU A 4 -2.14 -2.30 -12.86
CA GLU A 4 -2.18 -1.07 -13.65
C GLU A 4 -3.61 -0.59 -13.97
N SER A 5 -4.58 -1.48 -13.98
CA SER A 5 -6.00 -1.18 -14.18
C SER A 5 -6.72 -0.67 -12.93
N LEU A 6 -6.04 -0.62 -11.77
CA LEU A 6 -6.63 -0.26 -10.48
C LEU A 6 -6.06 1.09 -9.98
N LYS A 7 -6.73 2.19 -10.25
CA LYS A 7 -6.27 3.53 -9.87
C LYS A 7 -7.22 4.24 -8.90
N ASN A 8 -8.49 3.86 -8.93
CA ASN A 8 -9.53 4.53 -8.14
C ASN A 8 -10.70 3.57 -7.82
N PRO A 9 -11.65 3.96 -6.95
CA PRO A 9 -12.79 3.12 -6.57
C PRO A 9 -13.69 2.70 -7.74
N LYS A 10 -13.80 3.50 -8.80
CA LYS A 10 -14.61 3.13 -9.98
C LYS A 10 -13.97 1.95 -10.72
N ASP A 11 -12.65 1.96 -10.85
CA ASP A 11 -11.90 0.85 -11.45
C ASP A 11 -12.11 -0.43 -10.63
N ALA A 12 -12.03 -0.34 -9.30
CA ALA A 12 -12.28 -1.47 -8.41
C ALA A 12 -13.68 -2.06 -8.62
N LEU A 13 -14.71 -1.22 -8.68
CA LEU A 13 -16.09 -1.66 -8.95
C LEU A 13 -16.26 -2.26 -10.36
N GLN A 14 -15.56 -1.72 -11.36
CA GLN A 14 -15.59 -2.26 -12.72
C GLN A 14 -14.96 -3.65 -12.78
N LEU A 15 -13.78 -3.83 -12.17
CA LEU A 15 -13.09 -5.11 -12.10
C LEU A 15 -13.91 -6.22 -11.41
N LEU A 16 -14.76 -5.84 -10.45
CA LEU A 16 -15.67 -6.78 -9.79
C LEU A 16 -16.82 -7.25 -10.69
N LYS A 17 -17.19 -6.48 -11.71
CA LYS A 17 -18.26 -6.84 -12.66
C LYS A 17 -17.77 -7.76 -13.78
N GLU A 18 -16.49 -7.81 -14.03
CA GLU A 18 -15.93 -8.63 -15.10
C GLU A 18 -15.98 -10.12 -14.76
N ALA A 19 -16.49 -10.91 -15.68
CA ALA A 19 -16.72 -12.35 -15.50
C ALA A 19 -15.42 -13.15 -15.22
N SER A 20 -14.25 -12.61 -15.60
CA SER A 20 -12.95 -13.23 -15.35
C SER A 20 -12.45 -13.09 -13.90
N GLY A 21 -13.20 -12.37 -13.04
CA GLY A 21 -13.01 -12.26 -11.61
C GLY A 21 -11.58 -11.94 -11.17
N CYS A 22 -11.34 -10.70 -10.75
CA CYS A 22 -10.06 -10.35 -10.13
C CYS A 22 -10.07 -10.70 -8.65
N ASN A 23 -9.23 -11.65 -8.22
CA ASN A 23 -9.20 -12.15 -6.85
C ASN A 23 -8.23 -11.36 -5.93
N ILE A 24 -7.38 -10.52 -6.49
CA ILE A 24 -6.38 -9.73 -5.76
C ILE A 24 -6.29 -8.35 -6.39
N PHE A 25 -6.39 -7.32 -5.56
CA PHE A 25 -6.12 -5.92 -5.91
C PHE A 25 -4.74 -5.55 -5.41
N ASN A 26 -3.86 -5.04 -6.30
CA ASN A 26 -2.58 -4.48 -5.93
C ASN A 26 -2.70 -2.95 -5.81
N ILE A 27 -2.68 -2.45 -4.59
CA ILE A 27 -2.76 -1.02 -4.28
C ILE A 27 -1.35 -0.45 -4.19
N LYS A 28 -1.07 0.60 -4.98
CA LYS A 28 0.14 1.42 -4.88
C LYS A 28 -0.28 2.87 -4.65
N LEU A 29 0.22 3.50 -3.60
CA LEU A 29 -0.20 4.86 -3.24
C LEU A 29 0.05 5.88 -4.36
N MET A 30 1.15 5.74 -5.09
CA MET A 30 1.46 6.61 -6.22
C MET A 30 0.47 6.49 -7.38
N LYS A 31 -0.12 5.32 -7.60
CA LYS A 31 -1.15 5.13 -8.63
C LYS A 31 -2.51 5.66 -8.18
N THR A 32 -2.84 5.47 -6.91
CA THR A 32 -4.14 5.86 -6.37
C THR A 32 -4.22 7.34 -5.97
N GLY A 33 -3.09 8.03 -5.91
CA GLY A 33 -3.03 9.44 -5.55
C GLY A 33 -3.17 9.71 -4.05
N GLY A 34 -2.91 8.71 -3.20
CA GLY A 34 -2.80 8.89 -1.77
C GLY A 34 -3.71 8.00 -0.91
N LEU A 35 -3.67 8.27 0.40
CA LEU A 35 -4.26 7.43 1.46
C LEU A 35 -5.78 7.27 1.34
N LEU A 36 -6.50 8.35 1.06
CA LEU A 36 -7.97 8.32 1.05
C LEU A 36 -8.51 7.39 -0.04
N VAL A 37 -8.00 7.54 -1.25
CA VAL A 37 -8.42 6.72 -2.40
C VAL A 37 -8.01 5.26 -2.20
N ALA A 38 -6.79 5.02 -1.73
CA ALA A 38 -6.31 3.67 -1.41
C ALA A 38 -7.20 3.00 -0.34
N LYS A 39 -7.60 3.72 0.70
CA LYS A 39 -8.51 3.24 1.74
C LYS A 39 -9.90 2.90 1.19
N GLN A 40 -10.44 3.72 0.29
CA GLN A 40 -11.72 3.44 -0.37
C GLN A 40 -11.66 2.15 -1.19
N ILE A 41 -10.58 1.92 -1.95
CA ILE A 41 -10.36 0.66 -2.67
C ILE A 41 -10.27 -0.52 -1.70
N ALA A 42 -9.56 -0.35 -0.59
CA ALA A 42 -9.44 -1.40 0.43
C ALA A 42 -10.79 -1.79 1.04
N TYR A 43 -11.69 -0.83 1.29
CA TYR A 43 -13.05 -1.11 1.75
C TYR A 43 -13.88 -1.87 0.71
N ILE A 44 -13.77 -1.49 -0.58
CA ILE A 44 -14.45 -2.22 -1.66
C ILE A 44 -13.96 -3.66 -1.70
N ALA A 45 -12.65 -3.88 -1.60
CA ALA A 45 -12.05 -5.21 -1.57
C ALA A 45 -12.56 -6.04 -0.39
N GLU A 46 -12.64 -5.45 0.82
CA GLU A 46 -13.13 -6.10 2.01
C GLU A 46 -14.60 -6.52 1.86
N CYS A 47 -15.47 -5.61 1.40
CA CYS A 47 -16.88 -5.89 1.14
C CYS A 47 -17.09 -6.98 0.08
N SER A 48 -16.19 -7.08 -0.89
CA SER A 48 -16.27 -8.01 -2.02
C SER A 48 -15.46 -9.29 -1.82
N LYS A 49 -14.83 -9.47 -0.65
CA LYS A 49 -13.96 -10.61 -0.32
C LYS A 49 -12.76 -10.77 -1.27
N VAL A 50 -12.30 -9.68 -1.87
CA VAL A 50 -11.11 -9.61 -2.68
C VAL A 50 -9.89 -9.44 -1.77
N LYS A 51 -8.83 -10.17 -2.05
CA LYS A 51 -7.56 -10.05 -1.31
C LYS A 51 -6.83 -8.79 -1.73
N LEU A 52 -6.06 -8.23 -0.81
CA LEU A 52 -5.19 -7.09 -1.08
C LEU A 52 -3.73 -7.52 -1.10
N MET A 53 -3.03 -7.00 -2.07
CA MET A 53 -1.60 -6.79 -2.09
C MET A 53 -1.35 -5.28 -1.98
N TRP A 54 -0.35 -4.89 -1.23
CA TRP A 54 0.15 -3.52 -1.21
C TRP A 54 1.52 -3.53 -1.84
N GLY A 55 1.61 -2.89 -3.00
CA GLY A 55 2.85 -2.72 -3.74
C GLY A 55 3.34 -1.28 -3.68
N CYS A 56 4.45 -1.05 -4.32
CA CYS A 56 5.07 0.27 -4.46
C CYS A 56 5.73 0.43 -5.84
N ASN A 57 6.23 1.60 -6.08
CA ASN A 57 7.29 1.90 -7.05
C ASN A 57 8.53 2.29 -6.24
N ASP A 58 9.56 2.84 -6.88
CA ASP A 58 10.68 3.45 -6.16
C ASP A 58 10.18 4.72 -5.46
N GLU A 59 9.93 4.60 -4.17
CA GLU A 59 9.21 5.59 -3.37
C GLU A 59 9.98 5.92 -2.08
N SER A 60 9.86 7.17 -1.62
CA SER A 60 10.37 7.58 -0.31
C SER A 60 9.80 6.75 0.84
N ILE A 61 10.57 6.60 1.90
CA ILE A 61 10.14 6.02 3.19
C ILE A 61 8.79 6.59 3.66
N VAL A 62 8.48 7.86 3.38
CA VAL A 62 7.19 8.48 3.72
C VAL A 62 6.04 7.72 3.08
N SER A 63 6.13 7.44 1.78
CA SER A 63 5.09 6.72 1.04
C SER A 63 4.99 5.26 1.47
N ILE A 64 6.13 4.60 1.65
CA ILE A 64 6.20 3.20 2.11
C ILE A 64 5.59 3.05 3.51
N ALA A 65 5.95 3.94 4.45
CA ALA A 65 5.37 3.94 5.79
C ALA A 65 3.85 4.17 5.76
N ALA A 66 3.38 5.11 4.94
CA ALA A 66 1.96 5.38 4.77
C ALA A 66 1.20 4.17 4.19
N ALA A 67 1.77 3.49 3.18
CA ALA A 67 1.20 2.26 2.62
C ALA A 67 1.15 1.13 3.66
N LEU A 68 2.21 0.96 4.46
CA LEU A 68 2.27 -0.03 5.53
C LEU A 68 1.18 0.20 6.59
N HIS A 69 0.95 1.45 7.02
CA HIS A 69 -0.12 1.78 7.96
C HIS A 69 -1.50 1.37 7.42
N LEU A 70 -1.79 1.65 6.15
CA LEU A 70 -3.05 1.22 5.53
C LEU A 70 -3.13 -0.30 5.39
N ALA A 71 -2.05 -0.93 4.96
CA ALA A 71 -1.98 -2.38 4.81
C ALA A 71 -2.33 -3.10 6.11
N LEU A 72 -1.75 -2.66 7.22
CA LEU A 72 -2.00 -3.23 8.55
C LEU A 72 -3.40 -2.91 9.09
N SER A 73 -4.06 -1.87 8.59
CA SER A 73 -5.43 -1.51 8.98
C SER A 73 -6.52 -2.31 8.28
N SER A 74 -6.20 -3.07 7.21
CA SER A 74 -7.19 -3.83 6.43
C SER A 74 -7.07 -5.33 6.64
N ARG A 75 -8.19 -5.98 6.95
CA ARG A 75 -8.28 -7.45 7.10
C ARG A 75 -8.11 -8.21 5.79
N SER A 76 -8.34 -7.55 4.66
CA SER A 76 -8.17 -8.12 3.32
C SER A 76 -6.71 -8.19 2.87
N THR A 77 -5.78 -7.54 3.56
CA THR A 77 -4.35 -7.58 3.27
C THR A 77 -3.81 -9.00 3.42
N LYS A 78 -3.17 -9.50 2.38
CA LYS A 78 -2.54 -10.83 2.33
C LYS A 78 -1.09 -10.79 1.88
N PHE A 79 -0.72 -9.77 1.11
CA PHE A 79 0.61 -9.65 0.53
C PHE A 79 1.12 -8.22 0.67
N LEU A 80 2.42 -8.09 0.91
CA LEU A 80 3.16 -6.84 0.95
C LEU A 80 4.38 -6.95 0.04
N ASP A 81 4.62 -5.92 -0.75
CA ASP A 81 5.81 -5.71 -1.57
C ASP A 81 6.13 -4.21 -1.51
N LEU A 82 6.72 -3.80 -0.38
CA LEU A 82 6.94 -2.40 0.00
C LEU A 82 8.45 -2.11 0.15
N ASP A 83 9.23 -2.56 -0.80
CA ASP A 83 10.69 -2.48 -0.82
C ASP A 83 11.25 -1.22 -1.51
N GLY A 84 10.40 -0.45 -2.22
CA GLY A 84 10.80 0.64 -3.10
C GLY A 84 11.69 1.73 -2.49
N SER A 85 11.69 1.89 -1.16
CA SER A 85 12.62 2.82 -0.50
C SER A 85 14.03 2.26 -0.37
N LEU A 86 14.22 0.95 -0.50
CA LEU A 86 15.52 0.31 -0.39
C LEU A 86 16.38 0.53 -1.64
N ASP A 87 15.75 0.84 -2.77
CA ASP A 87 16.42 1.09 -4.05
C ASP A 87 16.85 2.56 -4.20
N LEU A 88 16.46 3.43 -3.28
CA LEU A 88 16.83 4.85 -3.31
C LEU A 88 18.24 5.06 -2.78
N ILE A 89 19.08 5.72 -3.56
CA ILE A 89 20.44 6.13 -3.13
C ILE A 89 20.36 7.13 -1.97
N LYS A 90 19.32 7.96 -1.92
CA LYS A 90 19.10 8.98 -0.91
C LYS A 90 17.63 9.24 -0.70
N ASP A 91 17.20 9.34 0.54
CA ASP A 91 15.87 9.79 0.94
C ASP A 91 15.96 11.12 1.69
N VAL A 92 14.84 11.80 1.85
CA VAL A 92 14.70 13.07 2.61
C VAL A 92 14.32 12.86 4.07
N VAL A 93 14.00 11.61 4.43
CA VAL A 93 13.61 11.17 5.77
C VAL A 93 14.29 9.86 6.17
N THR A 94 14.21 9.55 7.45
CA THR A 94 14.62 8.26 8.04
C THR A 94 13.52 7.75 8.97
N GLY A 95 13.57 6.49 9.41
CA GLY A 95 12.57 5.88 10.29
C GLY A 95 11.43 5.23 9.52
N GLY A 96 10.19 5.49 9.92
CA GLY A 96 8.95 5.06 9.29
C GLY A 96 8.53 3.62 9.60
N PHE A 97 9.42 2.67 9.51
CA PHE A 97 9.16 1.25 9.77
C PHE A 97 10.45 0.52 10.17
N LEU A 98 10.27 -0.70 10.66
CA LEU A 98 11.36 -1.62 10.98
C LEU A 98 11.28 -2.84 10.07
N ILE A 99 12.41 -3.34 9.62
CA ILE A 99 12.52 -4.62 8.90
C ILE A 99 13.35 -5.59 9.76
N LYS A 100 12.76 -6.72 10.10
CA LYS A 100 13.44 -7.79 10.84
C LYS A 100 13.05 -9.14 10.26
N ASN A 101 14.04 -9.91 9.83
CA ASN A 101 13.84 -11.25 9.26
C ASN A 101 12.81 -11.26 8.11
N GLY A 102 12.85 -10.26 7.21
CA GLY A 102 11.91 -10.11 6.10
C GLY A 102 10.52 -9.63 6.48
N MET A 103 10.28 -9.30 7.74
CA MET A 103 9.00 -8.79 8.22
C MET A 103 9.07 -7.29 8.47
N MET A 104 8.07 -6.56 7.99
CA MET A 104 7.91 -5.13 8.26
C MET A 104 6.98 -4.90 9.46
N SER A 105 7.34 -3.94 10.30
CA SER A 105 6.52 -3.50 11.43
C SER A 105 6.60 -1.99 11.60
N LEU A 106 5.57 -1.41 12.27
CA LEU A 106 5.57 0.00 12.64
C LEU A 106 6.58 0.24 13.77
N THR A 107 7.13 1.46 13.81
CA THR A 107 8.07 1.88 14.86
C THR A 107 7.41 2.11 16.22
N GLY A 108 6.09 2.36 16.24
CA GLY A 108 5.37 2.80 17.42
C GLY A 108 5.46 4.32 17.69
N GLU A 109 6.20 5.04 16.84
CA GLU A 109 6.32 6.50 16.92
C GLU A 109 5.06 7.19 16.40
N ASN A 110 4.89 8.48 16.74
CA ASN A 110 3.74 9.28 16.32
C ASN A 110 3.70 9.47 14.78
N GLY A 111 2.49 9.54 14.22
CA GLY A 111 2.25 9.73 12.79
C GLY A 111 2.78 8.58 11.97
N LEU A 112 3.59 8.84 10.95
CA LEU A 112 4.23 7.82 10.12
C LEU A 112 5.56 7.31 10.71
N GLY A 113 5.99 7.82 11.86
CA GLY A 113 7.25 7.44 12.48
C GLY A 113 8.50 7.89 11.71
N VAL A 114 8.36 8.87 10.80
CA VAL A 114 9.46 9.40 9.99
C VAL A 114 10.06 10.66 10.61
N GLN A 115 11.36 10.85 10.41
CA GLN A 115 12.11 12.03 10.83
C GLN A 115 12.83 12.63 9.63
N LYS A 116 12.75 13.96 9.47
CA LYS A 116 13.46 14.66 8.39
C LYS A 116 14.96 14.57 8.59
N ILE A 117 15.68 14.23 7.54
CA ILE A 117 17.15 14.32 7.52
C ILE A 117 17.52 15.80 7.35
N THR A 118 18.26 16.34 8.31
CA THR A 118 18.78 17.72 8.27
C THR A 118 20.14 17.78 7.59
#